data_3f06b72f98adbef9bfa6fa15c2207e64
#
_entry.id   3f06b72f98adbef9bfa6fa15c2207e64
#
_cell.length_a   1.000
_cell.length_b   1.000
_cell.length_c   1.000
_cell.angle_alpha   90.00
_cell.angle_beta   90.00
_cell.angle_gamma   90.00
#
_symmetry.space_group_name_H-M   'P 1'
#
loop_
_entity.id
_entity.type
_entity.pdbx_description
1 polymer ?
#
loop_
_entity_poly.entity_id
_entity_poly.type
_entity_poly.pdbx_seq_one_letter_code
_entity_poly.pdbx_strand_id
1 'polypeptide(L)'
;MTKSELIEALVKKQSQLGFRDIELAVKSMLDHMGQSLASGQRIEIRGFGSFSLHYRPPRVGRNPKSGVPVSLPAKYVPHFKPGKELRERVNLGVQFAPEIKAAAEGEEELDAEEIRLARELR
;
A
#
# COMPACT_ATOMS: atom_id res chain seq x y z
N MET A 1 -5.26 2.35 -9.85
CA MET A 1 -4.73 1.31 -10.75
C MET A 1 -4.83 -0.05 -10.10
N THR A 2 -5.54 -0.95 -10.75
CA THR A 2 -5.65 -2.35 -10.31
C THR A 2 -4.53 -3.22 -10.92
N LYS A 3 -4.38 -4.44 -10.43
CA LYS A 3 -3.44 -5.40 -11.03
C LYS A 3 -3.74 -5.66 -12.50
N SER A 4 -5.01 -5.78 -12.86
CA SER A 4 -5.44 -5.98 -14.26
C SER A 4 -5.09 -4.80 -15.14
N GLU A 5 -5.29 -3.59 -14.67
CA GLU A 5 -4.93 -2.37 -15.38
C GLU A 5 -3.41 -2.23 -15.55
N LEU A 6 -2.63 -2.63 -14.55
CA LEU A 6 -1.17 -2.68 -14.66
C LEU A 6 -0.74 -3.64 -15.76
N ILE A 7 -1.31 -4.85 -15.79
CA ILE A 7 -1.02 -5.86 -16.82
C ILE A 7 -1.36 -5.32 -18.21
N GLU A 8 -2.53 -4.73 -18.38
CA GLU A 8 -2.96 -4.11 -19.65
C GLU A 8 -2.01 -3.00 -20.10
N ALA A 9 -1.60 -2.13 -19.18
CA ALA A 9 -0.65 -1.06 -19.47
C ALA A 9 0.71 -1.60 -19.94
N LEU A 10 1.19 -2.66 -19.29
CA LEU A 10 2.45 -3.31 -19.67
C LEU A 10 2.37 -3.99 -21.05
N VAL A 11 1.26 -4.63 -21.34
CA VAL A 11 1.02 -5.23 -22.67
C VAL A 11 1.07 -4.17 -23.77
N LYS A 12 0.50 -3.00 -23.53
CA LYS A 12 0.51 -1.88 -24.49
C LYS A 12 1.90 -1.28 -24.70
N LYS A 13 2.76 -1.32 -23.68
CA LYS A 13 4.10 -0.73 -23.75
C LYS A 13 5.11 -1.57 -24.53
N GLN A 14 4.86 -2.83 -24.70
CA GLN A 14 5.76 -3.75 -25.42
C GLN A 14 4.92 -4.71 -26.28
N SER A 15 5.41 -5.05 -27.46
CA SER A 15 4.71 -5.89 -28.43
C SER A 15 5.27 -7.32 -28.55
N GLN A 16 6.33 -7.63 -27.81
CA GLN A 16 7.05 -8.91 -27.94
C GLN A 16 6.38 -10.07 -27.22
N LEU A 17 5.72 -9.78 -26.09
CA LEU A 17 5.05 -10.79 -25.28
C LEU A 17 3.54 -10.55 -25.28
N GLY A 18 2.77 -11.64 -25.32
CA GLY A 18 1.32 -11.59 -25.24
C GLY A 18 0.82 -11.32 -23.82
N PHE A 19 -0.47 -11.05 -23.72
CA PHE A 19 -1.15 -10.76 -22.45
C PHE A 19 -0.89 -11.84 -21.39
N ARG A 20 -0.99 -13.11 -21.77
CA ARG A 20 -0.84 -14.24 -20.86
C ARG A 20 0.54 -14.32 -20.23
N ASP A 21 1.59 -14.06 -21.02
CA ASP A 21 2.96 -14.07 -20.53
C ASP A 21 3.21 -12.92 -19.55
N ILE A 22 2.70 -11.75 -19.85
CA ILE A 22 2.80 -10.58 -18.96
C ILE A 22 2.01 -10.81 -17.67
N GLU A 23 0.80 -11.35 -17.77
CA GLU A 23 -0.01 -11.71 -16.60
C GLU A 23 0.74 -12.68 -15.68
N LEU A 24 1.31 -13.73 -16.24
CA LEU A 24 2.08 -14.71 -15.49
C LEU A 24 3.32 -14.09 -14.83
N ALA A 25 4.03 -13.24 -15.55
CA ALA A 25 5.21 -12.54 -15.01
C ALA A 25 4.85 -11.63 -13.82
N VAL A 26 3.80 -10.84 -13.93
CA VAL A 26 3.34 -9.95 -12.85
C VAL A 26 2.88 -10.77 -11.64
N LYS A 27 2.09 -11.81 -11.85
CA LYS A 27 1.67 -12.69 -10.76
C LYS A 27 2.86 -13.35 -10.05
N SER A 28 3.82 -13.85 -10.81
CA SER A 28 5.01 -14.48 -10.26
C SER A 28 5.85 -13.52 -9.42
N MET A 29 6.02 -12.28 -9.87
CA MET A 29 6.72 -11.26 -9.11
C MET A 29 6.02 -10.92 -7.79
N LEU A 30 4.72 -10.71 -7.84
CA LEU A 30 3.93 -10.39 -6.64
C LEU A 30 3.90 -11.55 -5.65
N ASP A 31 3.73 -12.79 -6.13
CA ASP A 31 3.76 -13.99 -5.29
C ASP A 31 5.13 -14.17 -4.63
N HIS A 32 6.20 -13.95 -5.35
CA HIS A 32 7.56 -14.03 -4.79
C HIS A 32 7.80 -12.98 -3.72
N MET A 33 7.34 -11.75 -3.95
CA MET A 33 7.41 -10.68 -2.95
C MET A 33 6.61 -11.03 -1.70
N GLY A 34 5.40 -11.57 -1.88
CA GLY A 34 4.57 -12.03 -0.77
C GLY A 34 5.23 -13.13 0.05
N GLN A 35 5.83 -14.11 -0.61
CA GLN A 35 6.56 -15.19 0.05
C GLN A 35 7.79 -14.69 0.81
N SER A 36 8.53 -13.75 0.24
CA SER A 36 9.70 -13.15 0.89
C SER A 36 9.30 -12.43 2.18
N LEU A 37 8.24 -11.65 2.15
CA LEU A 37 7.71 -10.97 3.32
C LEU A 37 7.16 -11.96 4.36
N ALA A 38 6.47 -13.00 3.92
CA ALA A 38 5.97 -14.06 4.80
C ALA A 38 7.10 -14.81 5.51
N SER A 39 8.29 -14.86 4.91
CA SER A 39 9.50 -15.43 5.50
C SER A 39 10.28 -14.46 6.39
N GLY A 40 9.78 -13.24 6.58
CA GLY A 40 10.43 -12.21 7.38
C GLY A 40 11.54 -11.44 6.67
N GLN A 41 11.68 -11.60 5.35
CA GLN A 41 12.69 -10.91 4.57
C GLN A 41 12.26 -9.50 4.21
N ARG A 42 13.23 -8.59 4.14
CA ARG A 42 13.05 -7.25 3.61
C ARG A 42 13.24 -7.27 2.09
N ILE A 43 12.40 -6.51 1.38
CA ILE A 43 12.53 -6.31 -0.06
C ILE A 43 13.02 -4.90 -0.29
N GLU A 44 14.09 -4.75 -1.05
CA GLU A 44 14.63 -3.46 -1.42
C GLU A 44 14.69 -3.34 -2.94
N ILE A 45 13.97 -2.36 -3.49
CA ILE A 45 13.92 -2.09 -4.92
C ILE A 45 14.55 -0.72 -5.13
N ARG A 46 15.79 -0.73 -5.62
CA ARG A 46 16.56 0.50 -5.83
C ARG A 46 15.84 1.45 -6.78
N GLY A 47 15.73 2.72 -6.40
CA GLY A 47 15.01 3.73 -7.17
C GLY A 47 13.50 3.74 -6.96
N PHE A 48 12.96 2.77 -6.23
CA PHE A 48 11.51 2.68 -5.97
C PHE A 48 11.20 2.79 -4.47
N GLY A 49 11.66 1.85 -3.69
CA GLY A 49 11.41 1.84 -2.26
C GLY A 49 11.70 0.49 -1.62
N SER A 50 11.30 0.34 -0.38
CA SER A 50 11.53 -0.88 0.37
C SER A 50 10.26 -1.34 1.09
N PHE A 51 10.09 -2.66 1.17
CA PHE A 51 9.05 -3.32 1.95
C PHE A 51 9.70 -4.01 3.14
N SER A 52 9.13 -3.81 4.31
CA SER A 52 9.57 -4.43 5.56
C SER A 52 8.38 -4.81 6.42
N LEU A 53 8.59 -5.61 7.45
CA LEU A 53 7.55 -5.97 8.39
C LEU A 53 7.63 -5.06 9.61
N HIS A 54 6.47 -4.56 10.05
CA HIS A 54 6.31 -3.82 11.29
C HIS A 54 5.54 -4.65 12.29
N TYR A 55 6.09 -4.78 13.49
CA TYR A 55 5.40 -5.43 14.59
C TYR A 55 4.33 -4.53 15.18
N ARG A 56 3.15 -5.07 15.33
CA ARG A 56 2.05 -4.43 16.05
C ARG A 56 1.79 -5.19 17.35
N PRO A 57 1.99 -4.56 18.52
CA PRO A 57 1.75 -5.23 19.81
C PRO A 57 0.27 -5.56 20.00
N PRO A 58 -0.05 -6.54 20.88
CA PRO A 58 -1.43 -6.81 21.22
C PRO A 58 -2.08 -5.58 21.83
N ARG A 59 -3.33 -5.34 21.49
CA ARG A 59 -4.11 -4.21 21.99
C ARG A 59 -5.56 -4.58 22.21
N VAL A 60 -6.27 -3.75 22.97
CA VAL A 60 -7.71 -3.88 23.14
C VAL A 60 -8.37 -2.86 22.20
N GLY A 61 -9.14 -3.38 21.23
CA GLY A 61 -9.99 -2.58 20.38
C GLY A 61 -11.44 -2.64 20.86
N ARG A 62 -12.33 -1.89 20.20
CA ARG A 62 -13.77 -1.96 20.43
C ARG A 62 -14.50 -2.27 19.15
N ASN A 63 -15.53 -3.12 19.25
CA ASN A 63 -16.42 -3.36 18.13
C ASN A 63 -17.22 -2.07 17.85
N PRO A 64 -17.14 -1.47 16.65
CA PRO A 64 -17.84 -0.22 16.33
C PRO A 64 -19.37 -0.33 16.38
N LYS A 65 -19.91 -1.56 16.27
CA LYS A 65 -21.37 -1.79 16.31
C LYS A 65 -21.91 -1.99 17.73
N SER A 66 -21.16 -2.65 18.60
CA SER A 66 -21.62 -3.02 19.95
C SER A 66 -20.90 -2.27 21.07
N GLY A 67 -19.76 -1.64 20.80
CA GLY A 67 -18.91 -1.01 21.80
C GLY A 67 -18.21 -1.99 22.74
N VAL A 68 -18.34 -3.30 22.51
CA VAL A 68 -17.75 -4.34 23.34
C VAL A 68 -16.22 -4.37 23.12
N PRO A 69 -15.41 -4.42 24.19
CA PRO A 69 -13.96 -4.57 24.05
C PRO A 69 -13.61 -5.88 23.36
N VAL A 70 -12.71 -5.81 22.38
CA VAL A 70 -12.18 -6.97 21.64
C VAL A 70 -10.67 -7.02 21.83
N SER A 71 -10.16 -8.14 22.28
CA SER A 71 -8.72 -8.37 22.36
C SER A 71 -8.17 -8.62 20.97
N LEU A 72 -7.23 -7.77 20.54
CA LEU A 72 -6.52 -7.90 19.27
C LEU A 72 -5.14 -8.51 19.54
N PRO A 73 -4.81 -9.67 18.93
CA PRO A 73 -3.51 -10.27 19.10
C PRO A 73 -2.41 -9.45 18.45
N ALA A 74 -1.17 -9.68 18.87
CA ALA A 74 0.01 -9.16 18.19
C ALA A 74 0.06 -9.67 16.75
N LYS A 75 0.53 -8.82 15.83
CA LYS A 75 0.68 -9.18 14.43
C LYS A 75 1.83 -8.44 13.78
N TYR A 76 2.28 -8.95 12.64
CA TYR A 76 3.19 -8.25 11.74
C TYR A 76 2.41 -7.73 10.54
N VAL A 77 2.71 -6.51 10.13
CA VAL A 77 2.09 -5.90 8.96
C VAL A 77 3.17 -5.48 7.96
N PRO A 78 2.94 -5.66 6.65
CA PRO A 78 3.83 -5.13 5.64
C PRO A 78 3.80 -3.60 5.67
N HIS A 79 4.97 -3.00 5.55
CA HIS A 79 5.12 -1.54 5.47
C HIS A 79 5.98 -1.20 4.27
N PHE A 80 5.50 -0.27 3.45
CA PHE A 80 6.23 0.25 2.30
C PHE A 80 6.80 1.64 2.62
N LYS A 81 8.10 1.81 2.40
CA LYS A 81 8.77 3.09 2.50
C LYS A 81 9.27 3.49 1.12
N PRO A 82 8.76 4.59 0.54
CA PRO A 82 9.22 5.04 -0.77
C PRO A 82 10.67 5.50 -0.71
N GLY A 83 11.40 5.25 -1.80
CA GLY A 83 12.74 5.77 -1.98
C GLY A 83 12.73 7.25 -2.39
N LYS A 84 13.90 7.87 -2.40
CA LYS A 84 14.06 9.29 -2.73
C LYS A 84 13.51 9.63 -4.11
N GLU A 85 13.85 8.85 -5.13
CA GLU A 85 13.41 9.10 -6.50
C GLU A 85 11.89 9.05 -6.66
N LEU A 86 11.25 8.06 -6.03
CA LEU A 86 9.79 7.94 -6.07
C LEU A 86 9.12 9.12 -5.36
N ARG A 87 9.63 9.52 -4.19
CA ARG A 87 9.10 10.68 -3.46
C ARG A 87 9.21 11.96 -4.28
N GLU A 88 10.35 12.18 -4.93
CA GLU A 88 10.57 13.36 -5.78
C GLU A 88 9.62 13.37 -6.99
N ARG A 89 9.42 12.21 -7.63
CA ARG A 89 8.47 12.08 -8.74
C ARG A 89 7.04 12.38 -8.34
N VAL A 90 6.61 11.89 -7.18
CA VAL A 90 5.27 12.14 -6.65
C VAL A 90 5.08 13.62 -6.34
N ASN A 91 6.03 14.22 -5.63
CA ASN A 91 5.96 15.65 -5.28
C ASN A 91 5.97 16.55 -6.51
N LEU A 92 6.77 16.22 -7.51
CA LEU A 92 6.80 16.97 -8.78
C LEU A 92 5.47 16.83 -9.52
N GLY A 93 4.90 15.63 -9.58
CA GLY A 93 3.60 15.37 -10.19
C GLY A 93 2.47 16.17 -9.55
N VAL A 94 2.46 16.26 -8.22
CA VAL A 94 1.47 17.02 -7.46
C VAL A 94 1.52 18.51 -7.76
N GLN A 95 2.70 19.05 -8.02
CA GLN A 95 2.84 20.48 -8.38
C GLN A 95 2.18 20.81 -9.72
N PHE A 96 2.15 19.86 -10.67
CA PHE A 96 1.59 20.04 -12.00
C PHE A 96 0.18 19.45 -12.17
N ALA A 97 -0.34 18.78 -11.17
CA ALA A 97 -1.65 18.14 -11.20
C ALA A 97 -2.42 18.45 -9.89
N PRO A 98 -3.08 19.61 -9.81
CA PRO A 98 -3.80 20.02 -8.60
C PRO A 98 -4.90 19.04 -8.19
N GLU A 99 -5.42 18.25 -9.12
CA GLU A 99 -6.41 17.18 -8.84
C GLU A 99 -5.82 16.09 -7.93
N ILE A 100 -4.54 15.75 -8.11
CA ILE A 100 -3.85 14.78 -7.26
C ILE A 100 -3.70 15.31 -5.84
N LYS A 101 -3.39 16.59 -5.71
CA LYS A 101 -3.28 17.28 -4.43
C LYS A 101 -4.61 17.28 -3.68
N ALA A 102 -5.68 17.66 -4.36
CA ALA A 102 -7.01 17.68 -3.78
C ALA A 102 -7.47 16.29 -3.31
N ALA A 103 -7.17 15.23 -4.06
CA ALA A 103 -7.48 13.86 -3.68
C ALA A 103 -6.71 13.44 -2.43
N ALA A 104 -5.41 13.75 -2.35
CA ALA A 104 -4.58 13.41 -1.20
C ALA A 104 -4.99 14.18 0.06
N GLU A 105 -5.33 15.46 -0.05
CA GLU A 105 -5.83 16.27 1.05
C GLU A 105 -7.19 15.76 1.55
N GLY A 106 -8.05 15.29 0.66
CA GLY A 106 -9.33 14.69 1.02
C GLY A 106 -9.18 13.38 1.80
N GLU A 107 -8.21 12.56 1.46
CA GLU A 107 -7.90 11.33 2.20
C GLU A 107 -7.35 11.64 3.61
N GLU A 108 -6.48 12.62 3.74
CA GLU A 108 -5.97 13.06 5.04
C GLU A 108 -7.07 13.63 5.95
N GLU A 109 -8.00 14.38 5.40
CA GLU A 109 -9.16 14.90 6.15
C GLU A 109 -10.07 13.76 6.62
N LEU A 110 -10.34 12.78 5.78
CA LEU A 110 -11.13 11.59 6.14
C LEU A 110 -10.44 10.78 7.23
N ASP A 111 -9.14 10.53 7.12
CA ASP A 111 -8.37 9.82 8.13
C ASP A 111 -8.34 10.57 9.45
N ALA A 112 -8.18 11.90 9.43
CA ALA A 112 -8.20 12.75 10.61
C ALA A 112 -9.56 12.75 11.29
N GLU A 113 -10.65 12.79 10.53
CA GLU A 113 -12.02 12.73 11.05
C GLU A 113 -12.31 11.36 11.68
N GLU A 114 -11.88 10.28 11.03
CA GLU A 114 -12.02 8.92 11.55
C GLU A 114 -11.25 8.74 12.86
N ILE A 115 -10.04 9.25 12.95
CA ILE A 115 -9.24 9.25 14.18
C ILE A 115 -9.90 10.09 15.27
N ARG A 116 -10.47 11.26 14.93
CA ARG A 116 -11.19 12.12 15.87
C ARG A 116 -12.43 11.42 16.44
N LEU A 117 -13.24 10.82 15.57
CA LEU A 117 -14.43 10.06 15.98
C LEU A 117 -14.06 8.87 16.86
N ALA A 118 -12.99 8.17 16.56
CA ALA A 118 -12.49 7.07 17.38
C ALA A 118 -12.03 7.54 18.76
N ARG A 119 -11.52 8.78 18.89
CA ARG A 119 -11.15 9.39 20.18
C ARG A 119 -12.36 9.83 21.00
N GLU A 120 -13.39 10.34 20.35
CA GLU A 120 -14.62 10.76 21.01
C GLU A 120 -15.44 9.58 21.55
N LEU A 121 -15.28 8.40 20.99
CA LEU A 121 -15.92 7.14 21.41
C LEU A 121 -15.18 6.42 22.56
N ARG A 122 -14.08 6.97 23.03
CA ARG A 122 -13.36 6.46 24.21
C ARG A 122 -14.03 7.02 25.51
#